data_e87422e1aa291d790d222b3030e4314f
#
_entry.id   e87422e1aa291d790d222b3030e4314f
#
_cell.length_a   1.000
_cell.length_b   1.000
_cell.length_c   1.000
_cell.angle_alpha   90.00
_cell.angle_beta   90.00
_cell.angle_gamma   90.00
#
_symmetry.space_group_name_H-M   'P 1'
#
loop_
_entity.id
_entity.type
_entity.pdbx_description
1 polymer ?
#
loop_
_entity_poly.entity_id
_entity_poly.type
_entity_poly.pdbx_seq_one_letter_code
_entity_poly.pdbx_strand_id
1 'polypeptide(L)'
;VGIKSCKIDCTVIKILYFVLKGKKQHMGKLIILRGNSGSGKTTVAKALQKKLGRNTMLISQDEVRRNMLWVDDGIDTKALPLMAELLRYGREHSEFSILEGIMYDEWYRSLFELANELYGSNVYAYYFDLSFEETVRRHNTRNREFGEKDMRRWWREKDFSSALREQAITCEMDTDSIVEKIYSDLNADRKATAFMSK
;
A
#
# COMPACT_ATOMS: atom_id res chain seq x y z
N VAL A 1 -6.35 -0.62 57.35
CA VAL A 1 -6.93 -0.28 56.05
C VAL A 1 -6.69 -1.47 55.14
N GLY A 2 -7.76 -2.33 54.99
CA GLY A 2 -7.69 -3.57 54.21
C GLY A 2 -7.78 -3.30 52.73
N ILE A 3 -6.77 -3.73 51.98
CA ILE A 3 -6.79 -3.74 50.51
C ILE A 3 -7.73 -4.89 50.06
N LYS A 4 -8.89 -4.54 49.54
CA LYS A 4 -9.78 -5.51 48.88
C LYS A 4 -9.12 -6.04 47.63
N SER A 5 -8.65 -7.28 47.65
CA SER A 5 -8.18 -8.01 46.47
C SER A 5 -9.32 -8.10 45.46
N CYS A 6 -9.19 -7.41 44.33
CA CYS A 6 -10.10 -7.53 43.21
C CYS A 6 -9.82 -8.88 42.53
N LYS A 7 -10.61 -9.91 42.80
CA LYS A 7 -10.58 -11.17 42.07
C LYS A 7 -11.16 -10.91 40.69
N ILE A 8 -10.29 -10.75 39.69
CA ILE A 8 -10.75 -10.73 38.29
C ILE A 8 -11.39 -12.08 38.00
N ASP A 9 -12.66 -12.07 37.58
CA ASP A 9 -13.45 -13.29 37.32
C ASP A 9 -12.78 -14.08 36.19
N CYS A 10 -12.40 -15.30 36.51
CA CYS A 10 -11.73 -16.21 35.58
C CYS A 10 -12.58 -16.48 34.31
N THR A 11 -13.90 -16.26 34.40
CA THR A 11 -14.86 -16.38 33.30
C THR A 11 -14.66 -15.22 32.31
N VAL A 12 -14.46 -14.00 32.80
CA VAL A 12 -14.18 -12.81 31.93
C VAL A 12 -12.86 -12.97 31.19
N ILE A 13 -11.83 -13.48 31.88
CA ILE A 13 -10.52 -13.76 31.23
C ILE A 13 -10.68 -14.86 30.18
N LYS A 14 -11.44 -15.93 30.44
CA LYS A 14 -11.70 -16.99 29.46
C LYS A 14 -12.50 -16.49 28.26
N ILE A 15 -13.51 -15.66 28.48
CA ILE A 15 -14.30 -15.07 27.39
C ILE A 15 -13.41 -14.10 26.55
N LEU A 16 -12.61 -13.25 27.20
CA LEU A 16 -11.67 -12.38 26.51
C LEU A 16 -10.63 -13.18 25.71
N TYR A 17 -10.08 -14.24 26.31
CA TYR A 17 -9.13 -15.15 25.64
C TYR A 17 -9.79 -15.90 24.46
N PHE A 18 -11.05 -16.32 24.60
CA PHE A 18 -11.80 -16.98 23.52
C PHE A 18 -12.15 -16.02 22.39
N VAL A 19 -12.54 -14.77 22.70
CA VAL A 19 -12.79 -13.70 21.73
C VAL A 19 -11.50 -13.29 21.02
N LEU A 20 -10.38 -13.21 21.73
CA LEU A 20 -9.06 -12.90 21.15
C LEU A 20 -8.49 -14.08 20.34
N LYS A 21 -8.74 -15.33 20.75
CA LYS A 21 -8.29 -16.53 20.02
C LYS A 21 -9.18 -16.89 18.82
N GLY A 22 -10.46 -16.49 18.84
CA GLY A 22 -11.42 -16.74 17.74
C GLY A 22 -11.27 -15.81 16.54
N LYS A 23 -10.56 -14.68 16.67
CA LYS A 23 -10.09 -13.91 15.51
C LYS A 23 -8.90 -14.67 14.90
N LYS A 24 -9.14 -15.55 13.91
CA LYS A 24 -8.12 -15.89 12.91
C LYS A 24 -7.48 -14.56 12.53
N GLN A 25 -6.21 -14.35 12.93
CA GLN A 25 -5.50 -13.13 12.62
C GLN A 25 -5.36 -13.12 11.10
N HIS A 26 -6.30 -12.47 10.44
CA HIS A 26 -6.29 -12.34 9.00
C HIS A 26 -5.07 -11.46 8.69
N MET A 27 -3.99 -12.11 8.24
CA MET A 27 -2.77 -11.40 7.83
C MET A 27 -3.07 -10.71 6.51
N GLY A 28 -3.63 -9.49 6.55
CA GLY A 28 -3.86 -8.68 5.36
C GLY A 28 -2.63 -8.62 4.47
N LYS A 29 -2.81 -8.49 3.16
CA LYS A 29 -1.72 -8.30 2.19
C LYS A 29 -1.66 -6.84 1.79
N LEU A 30 -0.44 -6.30 1.67
CA LEU A 30 -0.21 -4.93 1.23
C LEU A 30 0.43 -4.92 -0.15
N ILE A 31 -0.20 -4.22 -1.07
CA ILE A 31 0.35 -3.95 -2.40
C ILE A 31 0.81 -2.49 -2.44
N ILE A 32 2.06 -2.23 -2.78
CA ILE A 32 2.62 -0.88 -2.90
C ILE A 32 2.91 -0.61 -4.38
N LEU A 33 2.34 0.48 -4.92
CA LEU A 33 2.53 0.90 -6.30
C LEU A 33 3.20 2.28 -6.32
N ARG A 34 4.49 2.33 -6.67
CA ARG A 34 5.31 3.55 -6.70
C ARG A 34 5.78 3.88 -8.11
N GLY A 35 6.23 5.12 -8.28
CA GLY A 35 6.84 5.60 -9.52
C GLY A 35 6.39 7.02 -9.87
N ASN A 36 6.96 7.59 -10.90
CA ASN A 36 6.76 8.98 -11.30
C ASN A 36 5.31 9.33 -11.71
N SER A 37 5.00 10.63 -11.74
CA SER A 37 3.72 11.13 -12.24
C SER A 37 3.47 10.65 -13.68
N GLY A 38 2.21 10.36 -14.03
CA GLY A 38 1.85 9.91 -15.37
C GLY A 38 2.14 8.42 -15.66
N SER A 39 2.74 7.66 -14.75
CA SER A 39 3.12 6.26 -14.98
C SER A 39 1.94 5.26 -15.03
N GLY A 40 0.75 5.63 -14.53
CA GLY A 40 -0.44 4.78 -14.58
C GLY A 40 -0.81 4.08 -13.27
N LYS A 41 -0.08 4.30 -12.17
CA LYS A 41 -0.31 3.69 -10.84
C LYS A 41 -1.76 3.70 -10.39
N THR A 42 -2.38 4.88 -10.38
CA THR A 42 -3.78 5.04 -9.94
C THR A 42 -4.76 4.25 -10.79
N THR A 43 -4.49 4.10 -12.09
CA THR A 43 -5.32 3.29 -13.01
C THR A 43 -5.21 1.81 -12.64
N VAL A 44 -3.99 1.32 -12.47
CA VAL A 44 -3.72 -0.06 -12.03
C VAL A 44 -4.29 -0.31 -10.64
N ALA A 45 -4.09 0.61 -9.69
CA ALA A 45 -4.62 0.50 -8.32
C ALA A 45 -6.14 0.32 -8.29
N LYS A 46 -6.88 1.15 -9.06
CA LYS A 46 -8.34 1.06 -9.15
C LYS A 46 -8.80 -0.22 -9.85
N ALA A 47 -8.13 -0.63 -10.92
CA ALA A 47 -8.43 -1.88 -11.61
C ALA A 47 -8.17 -3.10 -10.72
N LEU A 48 -7.05 -3.09 -9.99
CA LEU A 48 -6.68 -4.13 -9.03
C LEU A 48 -7.67 -4.20 -7.87
N GLN A 49 -8.07 -3.04 -7.30
CA GLN A 49 -9.08 -2.98 -6.25
C GLN A 49 -10.39 -3.62 -6.69
N LYS A 50 -10.84 -3.31 -7.91
CA LYS A 50 -12.04 -3.90 -8.50
C LYS A 50 -11.90 -5.42 -8.66
N LYS A 51 -10.75 -5.90 -9.11
CA LYS A 51 -10.46 -7.32 -9.31
C LYS A 51 -10.38 -8.09 -8.01
N LEU A 52 -9.76 -7.52 -6.97
CA LEU A 52 -9.66 -8.12 -5.63
C LEU A 52 -11.01 -8.13 -4.90
N GLY A 53 -11.90 -7.20 -5.23
CA GLY A 53 -13.25 -7.16 -4.71
C GLY A 53 -13.44 -6.34 -3.44
N ARG A 54 -14.56 -6.58 -2.76
CA ARG A 54 -14.94 -5.84 -1.55
C ARG A 54 -13.93 -6.11 -0.43
N ASN A 55 -13.84 -5.16 0.52
CA ASN A 55 -12.88 -5.16 1.62
C ASN A 55 -11.41 -5.05 1.16
N THR A 56 -11.19 -4.47 -0.03
CA THR A 56 -9.86 -4.04 -0.51
C THR A 56 -9.73 -2.55 -0.27
N MET A 57 -8.84 -2.15 0.64
CA MET A 57 -8.58 -0.76 0.98
C MET A 57 -7.65 -0.13 -0.06
N LEU A 58 -8.01 1.04 -0.58
CA LEU A 58 -7.16 1.83 -1.47
C LEU A 58 -6.70 3.11 -0.75
N ILE A 59 -5.40 3.22 -0.53
CA ILE A 59 -4.74 4.38 0.07
C ILE A 59 -3.97 5.10 -1.03
N SER A 60 -4.52 6.21 -1.52
CA SER A 60 -3.85 7.06 -2.50
C SER A 60 -3.17 8.22 -1.79
N GLN A 61 -1.86 8.38 -1.99
CA GLN A 61 -1.09 9.50 -1.46
C GLN A 61 -1.70 10.84 -1.86
N ASP A 62 -2.05 10.99 -3.14
CA ASP A 62 -2.65 12.23 -3.64
C ASP A 62 -4.01 12.52 -2.99
N GLU A 63 -4.84 11.50 -2.77
CA GLU A 63 -6.13 11.65 -2.09
C GLU A 63 -5.93 12.13 -0.64
N VAL A 64 -5.05 11.47 0.11
CA VAL A 64 -4.75 11.83 1.50
C VAL A 64 -4.21 13.26 1.58
N ARG A 65 -3.25 13.59 0.71
CA ARG A 65 -2.56 14.87 0.75
C ARG A 65 -3.43 16.02 0.26
N ARG A 66 -4.09 15.84 -0.89
CA ARG A 66 -4.81 16.93 -1.58
C ARG A 66 -6.25 17.11 -1.10
N ASN A 67 -6.95 15.99 -0.90
CA ASN A 67 -8.40 16.05 -0.65
C ASN A 67 -8.74 15.89 0.83
N MET A 68 -8.00 15.08 1.60
CA MET A 68 -8.26 14.90 3.02
C MET A 68 -7.60 15.99 3.89
N LEU A 69 -6.35 16.35 3.61
CA LEU A 69 -5.56 17.24 4.48
C LEU A 69 -5.25 18.61 3.87
N TRP A 70 -5.30 18.73 2.54
CA TRP A 70 -4.91 19.94 1.81
C TRP A 70 -3.50 20.42 2.18
N VAL A 71 -2.50 19.56 2.04
CA VAL A 71 -1.10 19.84 2.39
C VAL A 71 -0.16 19.59 1.22
N ASP A 72 1.00 20.26 1.28
CA ASP A 72 2.07 20.03 0.34
C ASP A 72 2.78 18.70 0.59
N ASP A 73 3.45 18.18 -0.45
CA ASP A 73 4.33 17.03 -0.35
C ASP A 73 5.73 17.46 0.10
N GLY A 74 6.46 16.57 0.78
CA GLY A 74 7.80 16.86 1.27
C GLY A 74 8.21 15.92 2.40
N ILE A 75 9.43 16.12 2.91
CA ILE A 75 10.02 15.28 3.96
C ILE A 75 9.18 15.28 5.26
N ASP A 76 8.54 16.40 5.58
CA ASP A 76 7.74 16.58 6.80
C ASP A 76 6.23 16.66 6.50
N THR A 77 5.80 16.07 5.39
CA THR A 77 4.39 16.14 5.00
C THR A 77 3.46 15.60 6.09
N LYS A 78 2.40 16.34 6.39
CA LYS A 78 1.38 15.89 7.34
C LYS A 78 0.54 14.72 6.81
N ALA A 79 0.67 14.37 5.54
CA ALA A 79 0.05 13.18 4.96
C ALA A 79 0.67 11.87 5.49
N LEU A 80 1.97 11.86 5.78
CA LEU A 80 2.70 10.66 6.19
C LEU A 80 2.14 10.03 7.47
N PRO A 81 1.92 10.75 8.59
CA PRO A 81 1.31 10.17 9.79
C PRO A 81 -0.09 9.58 9.54
N LEU A 82 -0.93 10.26 8.75
CA LEU A 82 -2.26 9.74 8.42
C LEU A 82 -2.17 8.47 7.55
N MET A 83 -1.26 8.43 6.59
CA MET A 83 -1.02 7.23 5.77
C MET A 83 -0.54 6.05 6.65
N ALA A 84 0.29 6.32 7.67
CA ALA A 84 0.72 5.31 8.64
C ALA A 84 -0.48 4.72 9.41
N GLU A 85 -1.41 5.56 9.89
CA GLU A 85 -2.63 5.08 10.54
C GLU A 85 -3.54 4.30 9.58
N LEU A 86 -3.66 4.75 8.33
CA LEU A 86 -4.41 4.01 7.31
C LEU A 86 -3.78 2.62 7.02
N LEU A 87 -2.45 2.49 7.03
CA LEU A 87 -1.79 1.18 6.92
C LEU A 87 -2.10 0.27 8.13
N ARG A 88 -2.08 0.82 9.36
CA ARG A 88 -2.47 0.07 10.57
C ARG A 88 -3.91 -0.41 10.48
N TYR A 89 -4.82 0.48 10.13
CA TYR A 89 -6.24 0.15 9.94
C TYR A 89 -6.43 -0.94 8.88
N GLY A 90 -5.79 -0.78 7.71
CA GLY A 90 -5.87 -1.75 6.63
C GLY A 90 -5.35 -3.13 7.04
N ARG A 91 -4.25 -3.16 7.82
CA ARG A 91 -3.68 -4.40 8.36
C ARG A 91 -4.67 -5.19 9.22
N GLU A 92 -5.49 -4.50 10.00
CA GLU A 92 -6.42 -5.10 10.97
C GLU A 92 -7.78 -5.44 10.36
N HIS A 93 -8.22 -4.66 9.36
CA HIS A 93 -9.62 -4.65 8.91
C HIS A 93 -9.83 -5.00 7.44
N SER A 94 -8.77 -5.06 6.62
CA SER A 94 -8.89 -5.32 5.19
C SER A 94 -8.15 -6.60 4.77
N GLU A 95 -8.73 -7.34 3.83
CA GLU A 95 -8.04 -8.50 3.25
C GLU A 95 -6.84 -8.06 2.41
N PHE A 96 -7.03 -6.99 1.64
CA PHE A 96 -5.99 -6.37 0.84
C PHE A 96 -5.96 -4.88 1.11
N SER A 97 -4.76 -4.32 1.17
CA SER A 97 -4.51 -2.88 1.17
C SER A 97 -3.64 -2.54 -0.03
N ILE A 98 -4.01 -1.50 -0.76
CA ILE A 98 -3.25 -0.96 -1.89
C ILE A 98 -2.80 0.43 -1.49
N LEU A 99 -1.49 0.65 -1.44
CA LEU A 99 -0.88 1.96 -1.23
C LEU A 99 -0.29 2.44 -2.56
N GLU A 100 -0.74 3.58 -3.08
CA GLU A 100 -0.25 4.09 -4.35
C GLU A 100 0.14 5.58 -4.27
N GLY A 101 1.19 5.94 -4.99
CA GLY A 101 1.65 7.31 -5.05
C GLY A 101 3.02 7.46 -5.70
N ILE A 102 3.50 8.70 -5.80
CA ILE A 102 4.89 8.96 -6.19
C ILE A 102 5.80 8.48 -5.05
N MET A 103 5.59 8.99 -3.85
CA MET A 103 6.23 8.58 -2.59
C MET A 103 7.75 8.38 -2.74
N TYR A 104 8.51 9.45 -2.94
CA TYR A 104 9.98 9.39 -3.02
C TYR A 104 10.57 8.64 -1.82
N ASP A 105 11.55 7.76 -2.07
CA ASP A 105 12.17 6.96 -1.00
C ASP A 105 12.72 7.84 0.12
N GLU A 106 13.37 8.96 -0.23
CA GLU A 106 13.91 9.93 0.73
C GLU A 106 12.87 10.44 1.72
N TRP A 107 11.61 10.67 1.28
CA TRP A 107 10.56 11.27 2.12
C TRP A 107 9.66 10.24 2.81
N TYR A 108 9.49 9.06 2.19
CA TYR A 108 8.51 8.06 2.63
C TYR A 108 9.13 6.76 3.15
N ARG A 109 10.47 6.71 3.32
CA ARG A 109 11.18 5.50 3.79
C ARG A 109 10.62 4.98 5.10
N SER A 110 10.34 5.85 6.06
CA SER A 110 9.77 5.44 7.36
C SER A 110 8.38 4.78 7.21
N LEU A 111 7.59 5.18 6.21
CA LEU A 111 6.32 4.53 5.90
C LEU A 111 6.53 3.12 5.32
N PHE A 112 7.57 2.92 4.52
CA PHE A 112 7.92 1.63 3.94
C PHE A 112 8.49 0.67 5.00
N GLU A 113 9.30 1.17 5.92
CA GLU A 113 9.79 0.42 7.07
C GLU A 113 8.62 -0.03 7.96
N LEU A 114 7.68 0.87 8.26
CA LEU A 114 6.44 0.54 8.97
C LEU A 114 5.60 -0.50 8.20
N ALA A 115 5.51 -0.39 6.87
CA ALA A 115 4.80 -1.37 6.05
C ALA A 115 5.41 -2.78 6.20
N ASN A 116 6.74 -2.89 6.20
CA ASN A 116 7.44 -4.15 6.44
C ASN A 116 7.23 -4.66 7.87
N GLU A 117 7.24 -3.78 8.88
CA GLU A 117 6.95 -4.15 10.27
C GLU A 117 5.54 -4.74 10.41
N LEU A 118 4.54 -4.07 9.82
CA LEU A 118 3.13 -4.45 9.95
C LEU A 118 2.75 -5.69 9.14
N TYR A 119 3.26 -5.82 7.91
CA TYR A 119 2.81 -6.84 6.97
C TYR A 119 3.84 -7.94 6.71
N GLY A 120 5.12 -7.74 7.07
CA GLY A 120 6.19 -8.74 6.93
C GLY A 120 6.33 -9.24 5.50
N SER A 121 6.28 -10.55 5.31
CA SER A 121 6.35 -11.19 3.99
C SER A 121 5.13 -10.94 3.09
N ASN A 122 4.07 -10.31 3.62
CA ASN A 122 2.85 -9.98 2.86
C ASN A 122 2.91 -8.59 2.20
N VAL A 123 4.09 -7.99 2.06
CA VAL A 123 4.33 -6.77 1.27
C VAL A 123 4.71 -7.13 -0.15
N TYR A 124 3.93 -6.65 -1.13
CA TYR A 124 4.15 -6.80 -2.56
C TYR A 124 4.37 -5.42 -3.17
N ALA A 125 5.62 -5.08 -3.46
CA ALA A 125 5.98 -3.76 -3.92
C ALA A 125 6.35 -3.74 -5.40
N TYR A 126 5.87 -2.72 -6.12
CA TYR A 126 6.08 -2.53 -7.55
C TYR A 126 6.45 -1.07 -7.83
N TYR A 127 7.51 -0.89 -8.60
CA TYR A 127 7.95 0.41 -9.08
C TYR A 127 7.73 0.53 -10.59
N PHE A 128 7.03 1.58 -11.02
CA PHE A 128 6.76 1.87 -12.42
C PHE A 128 7.98 2.56 -13.02
N ASP A 129 8.93 1.76 -13.51
CA ASP A 129 10.19 2.20 -14.14
C ASP A 129 9.96 2.51 -15.61
N LEU A 130 9.43 3.70 -15.88
CA LEU A 130 9.14 4.20 -17.22
C LEU A 130 10.04 5.39 -17.53
N SER A 131 10.34 5.62 -18.82
CA SER A 131 11.04 6.83 -19.22
C SER A 131 10.17 8.08 -19.02
N PHE A 132 10.81 9.24 -18.93
CA PHE A 132 10.09 10.51 -18.82
C PHE A 132 9.13 10.72 -19.99
N GLU A 133 9.60 10.46 -21.22
CA GLU A 133 8.84 10.61 -22.45
C GLU A 133 7.58 9.73 -22.45
N GLU A 134 7.69 8.51 -21.96
CA GLU A 134 6.54 7.59 -21.86
C GLU A 134 5.53 8.09 -20.83
N THR A 135 5.97 8.64 -19.70
CA THR A 135 5.05 9.20 -18.70
C THR A 135 4.35 10.46 -19.23
N VAL A 136 5.04 11.31 -20.00
CA VAL A 136 4.43 12.46 -20.67
C VAL A 136 3.44 12.02 -21.74
N ARG A 137 3.79 11.01 -22.55
CA ARG A 137 2.87 10.43 -23.54
C ARG A 137 1.57 9.94 -22.90
N ARG A 138 1.66 9.20 -21.80
CA ARG A 138 0.49 8.71 -21.03
C ARG A 138 -0.28 9.85 -20.37
N HIS A 139 0.41 10.88 -19.89
CA HIS A 139 -0.21 12.05 -19.27
C HIS A 139 -1.07 12.81 -20.29
N ASN A 140 -0.56 13.04 -21.51
CA ASN A 140 -1.24 13.79 -22.56
C ASN A 140 -2.52 13.10 -23.09
N THR A 141 -2.75 11.83 -22.77
CA THR A 141 -4.03 11.16 -23.07
C THR A 141 -5.16 11.53 -22.11
N ARG A 142 -4.87 12.35 -21.07
CA ARG A 142 -5.82 12.70 -20.00
C ARG A 142 -5.90 14.22 -19.85
N ASN A 143 -7.10 14.71 -19.57
CA ASN A 143 -7.26 16.11 -19.18
C ASN A 143 -6.77 16.29 -17.72
N ARG A 144 -5.65 17.01 -17.51
CA ARG A 144 -5.03 17.25 -16.21
C ARG A 144 -4.73 18.74 -16.02
N GLU A 145 -4.70 19.18 -14.76
CA GLU A 145 -4.45 20.57 -14.38
C GLU A 145 -2.97 21.02 -14.48
N PHE A 146 -2.04 20.08 -14.67
CA PHE A 146 -0.61 20.33 -14.72
C PHE A 146 0.01 19.77 -16.00
N GLY A 147 1.12 20.35 -16.46
CA GLY A 147 1.77 20.00 -17.72
C GLY A 147 3.13 19.34 -17.56
N GLU A 148 3.83 19.14 -18.70
CA GLU A 148 5.14 18.51 -18.77
C GLU A 148 6.19 19.21 -17.89
N LYS A 149 6.15 20.56 -17.79
CA LYS A 149 7.08 21.34 -16.96
C LYS A 149 6.98 20.93 -15.47
N ASP A 150 5.79 20.72 -14.99
CA ASP A 150 5.57 20.28 -13.61
C ASP A 150 6.01 18.84 -13.42
N MET A 151 5.70 17.96 -14.37
CA MET A 151 6.16 16.57 -14.36
C MET A 151 7.68 16.49 -14.31
N ARG A 152 8.39 17.32 -15.08
CA ARG A 152 9.86 17.37 -15.09
C ARG A 152 10.42 17.82 -13.74
N ARG A 153 9.80 18.77 -13.10
CA ARG A 153 10.18 19.23 -11.75
C ARG A 153 10.05 18.13 -10.70
N TRP A 154 9.02 17.28 -10.85
CA TRP A 154 8.75 16.16 -9.93
C TRP A 154 9.40 14.85 -10.35
N TRP A 155 10.17 14.85 -11.44
CA TRP A 155 10.80 13.63 -11.96
C TRP A 155 11.96 13.18 -11.08
N ARG A 156 11.96 11.89 -10.74
CA ARG A 156 13.10 11.19 -10.15
C ARG A 156 13.38 9.94 -10.97
N GLU A 157 14.60 9.84 -11.49
CA GLU A 157 15.00 8.67 -12.25
C GLU A 157 15.28 7.50 -11.28
N LYS A 158 14.64 6.34 -11.52
CA LYS A 158 14.90 5.10 -10.81
C LYS A 158 14.91 5.23 -9.27
N ASP A 159 13.94 5.93 -8.72
CA ASP A 159 13.78 6.13 -7.27
C ASP A 159 13.30 4.86 -6.56
N PHE A 160 14.00 3.73 -6.76
CA PHE A 160 13.71 2.49 -6.05
C PHE A 160 13.99 2.64 -4.55
N SER A 161 13.14 2.05 -3.73
CA SER A 161 13.32 2.09 -2.28
C SER A 161 14.27 1.02 -1.78
N SER A 162 15.24 1.41 -0.96
CA SER A 162 16.10 0.46 -0.26
C SER A 162 15.37 -0.32 0.85
N ALA A 163 14.21 0.18 1.31
CA ALA A 163 13.38 -0.46 2.32
C ALA A 163 12.41 -1.50 1.74
N LEU A 164 12.18 -1.51 0.41
CA LEU A 164 11.22 -2.39 -0.25
C LEU A 164 11.90 -3.33 -1.25
N ARG A 165 11.35 -4.54 -1.40
CA ARG A 165 11.72 -5.45 -2.49
C ARG A 165 10.84 -5.16 -3.69
N GLU A 166 11.13 -4.08 -4.41
CA GLU A 166 10.31 -3.63 -5.53
C GLU A 166 10.59 -4.42 -6.80
N GLN A 167 9.52 -4.89 -7.45
CA GLN A 167 9.56 -5.43 -8.81
C GLN A 167 9.32 -4.29 -9.81
N ALA A 168 10.14 -4.21 -10.87
CA ALA A 168 9.96 -3.19 -11.90
C ALA A 168 8.76 -3.52 -12.80
N ILE A 169 7.95 -2.49 -13.06
CA ILE A 169 6.90 -2.47 -14.09
C ILE A 169 7.41 -1.60 -15.24
N THR A 170 7.58 -2.17 -16.42
CA THR A 170 8.12 -1.50 -17.59
C THR A 170 7.04 -1.01 -18.56
N CYS A 171 7.43 -0.25 -19.58
CA CYS A 171 6.50 0.28 -20.59
C CYS A 171 5.87 -0.80 -21.48
N GLU A 172 6.43 -2.01 -21.52
CA GLU A 172 5.93 -3.13 -22.31
C GLU A 172 4.63 -3.73 -21.75
N MET A 173 4.33 -3.47 -20.49
CA MET A 173 3.16 -3.98 -19.80
C MET A 173 1.99 -2.99 -19.88
N ASP A 174 0.86 -3.43 -20.37
CA ASP A 174 -0.41 -2.70 -20.27
C ASP A 174 -1.06 -2.87 -18.89
N THR A 175 -2.15 -2.13 -18.66
CA THR A 175 -2.84 -2.14 -17.36
C THR A 175 -3.31 -3.55 -16.97
N ASP A 176 -3.87 -4.30 -17.90
CA ASP A 176 -4.45 -5.62 -17.63
C ASP A 176 -3.35 -6.62 -17.30
N SER A 177 -2.26 -6.63 -18.05
CA SER A 177 -1.09 -7.48 -17.79
C SER A 177 -0.46 -7.20 -16.43
N ILE A 178 -0.37 -5.91 -16.01
CA ILE A 178 0.12 -5.53 -14.68
C ILE A 178 -0.81 -6.07 -13.58
N VAL A 179 -2.12 -5.88 -13.75
CA VAL A 179 -3.12 -6.35 -12.78
C VAL A 179 -3.08 -7.88 -12.65
N GLU A 180 -2.96 -8.62 -13.78
CA GLU A 180 -2.87 -10.07 -13.76
C GLU A 180 -1.58 -10.55 -13.08
N LYS A 181 -0.43 -9.89 -13.38
CA LYS A 181 0.84 -10.17 -12.71
C LYS A 181 0.71 -10.04 -11.20
N ILE A 182 0.23 -8.88 -10.71
CA ILE A 182 0.08 -8.63 -9.28
C ILE A 182 -0.87 -9.66 -8.66
N TYR A 183 -2.00 -9.94 -9.30
CA TYR A 183 -2.97 -10.93 -8.84
C TYR A 183 -2.38 -12.34 -8.76
N SER A 184 -1.55 -12.72 -9.72
CA SER A 184 -0.81 -14.00 -9.73
C SER A 184 0.18 -14.08 -8.57
N ASP A 185 0.99 -13.02 -8.35
CA ASP A 185 1.97 -12.94 -7.27
C ASP A 185 1.27 -13.10 -5.90
N LEU A 186 0.13 -12.43 -5.68
CA LEU A 186 -0.68 -12.56 -4.46
C LEU A 186 -1.19 -13.99 -4.22
N ASN A 187 -1.46 -14.76 -5.25
CA ASN A 187 -2.00 -16.12 -5.13
C ASN A 187 -0.92 -17.22 -5.09
N ALA A 188 0.29 -16.95 -5.56
CA ALA A 188 1.40 -17.90 -5.50
C ALA A 188 1.70 -18.32 -4.06
N ASP A 189 1.71 -17.36 -3.13
CA ASP A 189 1.95 -17.64 -1.71
C ASP A 189 0.80 -18.40 -1.03
N ARG A 190 -0.44 -18.25 -1.51
CA ARG A 190 -1.58 -19.05 -1.00
C ARG A 190 -1.39 -20.55 -1.28
N LYS A 191 -0.81 -20.90 -2.41
CA LYS A 191 -0.55 -22.29 -2.78
C LYS A 191 0.62 -22.88 -1.97
N ALA A 192 1.68 -22.12 -1.72
CA ALA A 192 2.81 -22.55 -0.91
C ALA A 192 2.40 -22.83 0.54
N THR A 193 1.60 -21.96 1.15
CA THR A 193 1.12 -22.12 2.53
C THR A 193 0.14 -23.29 2.69
N ALA A 194 -0.71 -23.55 1.70
CA ALA A 194 -1.64 -24.69 1.71
C ALA A 194 -0.94 -26.05 1.54
N PHE A 195 0.25 -26.07 0.94
CA PHE A 195 1.05 -27.29 0.79
C PHE A 195 1.85 -27.66 2.05
N MET A 196 2.20 -26.65 2.87
CA MET A 196 2.91 -26.86 4.15
C MET A 196 2.00 -27.22 5.34
N SER A 197 0.67 -27.15 5.18
CA SER A 197 -0.32 -27.43 6.20
C SER A 197 -0.99 -28.82 6.06
N LYS A 198 -0.49 -29.65 5.16
CA LYS A 198 -0.85 -31.06 5.00
C LYS A 198 0.30 -31.97 5.45
#